data_a8f220e7ce36793ac564533daf687a24
#
_entry.id   a8f220e7ce36793ac564533daf687a24
#
_cell.length_a   1.000
_cell.length_b   1.000
_cell.length_c   1.000
_cell.angle_alpha   90.00
_cell.angle_beta   90.00
_cell.angle_gamma   90.00
#
_symmetry.space_group_name_H-M   'P 1'
#
loop_
_entity.id
_entity.type
_entity.pdbx_description
1 polymer ?
#
loop_
_entity_poly.entity_id
_entity_poly.type
_entity_poly.pdbx_seq_one_letter_code
_entity_poly.pdbx_strand_id
1 'polypeptide(L)'
;MKKKLLLLLALISFSVIFAQETEVSKTMGFYFNPSLNLGFKLNKEKEVPNNTQYINSEPPRKFTYGITAIGGYNFLPNFALGAGFRYSFIQDNYHLIYLMVQPKFIFDPGDRSFYIELNYGKQLNNAVVSDAEFWGGRLGMQVSYSKRLSQEGGIFLESHKLGNSSPFFVGLSYGVTIFSNKNYTGYGED
;
A
#
# COMPACT_ATOMS: atom_id res chain seq x y z
N MET A 1 -13.56 -17.60 -12.06
CA MET A 1 -12.71 -16.65 -11.32
C MET A 1 -11.29 -16.51 -11.88
N LYS A 2 -10.56 -17.59 -12.21
CA LYS A 2 -9.17 -17.55 -12.73
C LYS A 2 -8.99 -16.68 -13.99
N LYS A 3 -9.93 -16.71 -14.94
CA LYS A 3 -9.85 -15.90 -16.19
C LYS A 3 -9.96 -14.39 -15.95
N LYS A 4 -10.76 -13.93 -14.96
CA LYS A 4 -10.88 -12.51 -14.63
C LYS A 4 -9.63 -11.97 -13.92
N LEU A 5 -8.97 -12.79 -13.10
CA LEU A 5 -7.71 -12.44 -12.46
C LEU A 5 -6.58 -12.30 -13.47
N LEU A 6 -6.53 -13.20 -14.46
CA LEU A 6 -5.55 -13.16 -15.56
C LEU A 6 -5.75 -11.90 -16.42
N LEU A 7 -6.99 -11.52 -16.69
CA LEU A 7 -7.31 -10.29 -17.44
C LEU A 7 -6.87 -9.03 -16.68
N LEU A 8 -7.07 -9.01 -15.36
CA LEU A 8 -6.63 -7.90 -14.50
C LEU A 8 -5.10 -7.79 -14.48
N LEU A 9 -4.41 -8.91 -14.34
CA LEU A 9 -2.94 -8.98 -14.42
C LEU A 9 -2.42 -8.54 -15.78
N ALA A 10 -3.07 -8.95 -16.87
CA ALA A 10 -2.71 -8.52 -18.22
C ALA A 10 -2.93 -7.01 -18.45
N LEU A 11 -4.03 -6.44 -17.92
CA LEU A 11 -4.30 -5.00 -17.96
C LEU A 11 -3.24 -4.19 -17.20
N ILE A 12 -2.82 -4.66 -16.02
CA ILE A 12 -1.76 -4.04 -15.22
C ILE A 12 -0.42 -4.12 -15.97
N SER A 13 -0.11 -5.26 -16.58
CA SER A 13 1.13 -5.44 -17.38
C SER A 13 1.14 -4.57 -18.62
N PHE A 14 0.01 -4.41 -19.30
CA PHE A 14 -0.12 -3.57 -20.50
C PHE A 14 0.11 -2.09 -20.17
N SER A 15 -0.41 -1.59 -19.05
CA SER A 15 -0.21 -0.19 -18.65
C SER A 15 1.25 0.16 -18.35
N VAL A 16 2.06 -0.81 -17.95
CA VAL A 16 3.49 -0.64 -17.69
C VAL A 16 4.32 -0.59 -18.99
N ILE A 17 3.87 -1.27 -20.06
CA ILE A 17 4.60 -1.37 -21.34
C ILE A 17 4.47 -0.11 -22.19
N PHE A 18 3.35 0.62 -22.07
CA PHE A 18 3.08 1.83 -22.87
C PHE A 18 3.54 3.15 -22.27
N ALA A 19 4.27 3.12 -21.14
CA ALA A 19 4.89 4.31 -20.58
C ALA A 19 5.98 4.80 -21.55
N GLN A 20 5.68 5.83 -22.36
CA GLN A 20 6.66 6.52 -23.17
C GLN A 20 7.74 7.13 -22.26
N GLU A 21 8.98 7.02 -22.68
CA GLU A 21 10.13 7.64 -22.02
C GLU A 21 9.98 9.16 -22.08
N THR A 22 9.43 9.73 -21.05
CA THR A 22 9.49 11.17 -20.81
C THR A 22 10.40 11.40 -19.62
N GLU A 23 11.46 12.15 -19.78
CA GLU A 23 12.31 12.56 -18.67
C GLU A 23 11.52 13.43 -17.72
N VAL A 24 10.91 12.81 -16.72
CA VAL A 24 10.17 13.49 -15.66
C VAL A 24 10.94 13.37 -14.37
N SER A 25 11.69 14.40 -14.00
CA SER A 25 12.33 14.43 -12.68
C SER A 25 11.26 14.54 -11.59
N LYS A 26 11.36 13.70 -10.56
CA LYS A 26 10.46 13.77 -9.40
C LYS A 26 10.68 15.03 -8.61
N THR A 27 9.61 15.71 -8.36
CA THR A 27 9.57 17.03 -7.76
C THR A 27 9.38 16.95 -6.26
N MET A 28 10.05 17.83 -5.54
CA MET A 28 9.70 18.16 -4.16
C MET A 28 8.30 18.80 -4.16
N GLY A 29 7.43 18.39 -3.25
CA GLY A 29 6.08 18.95 -3.19
C GLY A 29 5.05 17.98 -2.58
N PHE A 30 3.82 18.47 -2.48
CA PHE A 30 2.71 17.66 -1.99
C PHE A 30 2.31 16.61 -3.03
N TYR A 31 1.89 15.47 -2.52
CA TYR A 31 1.30 14.42 -3.33
C TYR A 31 0.07 13.82 -2.65
N PHE A 32 -0.77 13.19 -3.46
CA PHE A 32 -1.89 12.38 -3.02
C PHE A 32 -1.82 11.01 -3.72
N ASN A 33 -1.89 9.94 -2.94
CA ASN A 33 -1.77 8.56 -3.44
C ASN A 33 -2.95 7.70 -2.97
N PRO A 34 -4.00 7.55 -3.78
CA PRO A 34 -4.97 6.48 -3.62
C PRO A 34 -4.39 5.15 -4.11
N SER A 35 -4.59 4.07 -3.34
CA SER A 35 -4.11 2.74 -3.72
C SER A 35 -5.04 1.62 -3.24
N LEU A 36 -4.98 0.49 -3.95
CA LEU A 36 -5.67 -0.76 -3.65
C LEU A 36 -4.65 -1.80 -3.22
N ASN A 37 -5.01 -2.61 -2.24
CA ASN A 37 -4.16 -3.68 -1.72
C ASN A 37 -4.96 -4.98 -1.69
N LEU A 38 -4.36 -6.06 -2.19
CA LEU A 38 -4.94 -7.40 -2.20
C LEU A 38 -3.91 -8.38 -1.66
N GLY A 39 -4.23 -9.12 -0.61
CA GLY A 39 -3.27 -9.99 0.06
C GLY A 39 -3.83 -11.30 0.55
N PHE A 40 -2.91 -12.22 0.81
CA PHE A 40 -3.19 -13.55 1.35
C PHE A 40 -2.39 -13.76 2.64
N LYS A 41 -3.00 -14.43 3.60
CA LYS A 41 -2.38 -14.78 4.87
C LYS A 41 -1.29 -15.84 4.66
N LEU A 42 -0.11 -15.57 5.22
CA LEU A 42 1.04 -16.48 5.15
C LEU A 42 1.14 -17.42 6.35
N ASN A 43 0.85 -16.93 7.55
CA ASN A 43 1.05 -17.72 8.76
C ASN A 43 -0.11 -18.70 8.98
N LYS A 44 0.25 -19.94 9.26
CA LYS A 44 -0.68 -20.91 9.86
C LYS A 44 -0.71 -20.61 11.36
N GLU A 45 -1.89 -20.31 11.91
CA GLU A 45 -2.03 -20.27 13.37
C GLU A 45 -1.80 -21.67 13.94
N LYS A 46 -1.06 -21.74 15.05
CA LYS A 46 -1.00 -22.95 15.82
C LYS A 46 -2.39 -23.17 16.39
N GLU A 47 -2.99 -24.32 16.10
CA GLU A 47 -4.22 -24.73 16.78
C GLU A 47 -3.96 -24.72 18.28
N VAL A 48 -4.64 -23.82 18.99
CA VAL A 48 -4.59 -23.81 20.45
C VAL A 48 -5.39 -25.03 20.91
N PRO A 49 -4.83 -25.93 21.75
CA PRO A 49 -5.55 -27.09 22.21
C PRO A 49 -6.86 -26.69 22.90
N ASN A 50 -7.93 -27.37 22.57
CA ASN A 50 -9.34 -27.11 22.88
C ASN A 50 -9.74 -27.10 24.37
N ASN A 51 -8.92 -26.64 25.31
CA ASN A 51 -9.22 -26.73 26.75
C ASN A 51 -9.48 -25.40 27.48
N THR A 52 -9.70 -24.31 26.77
CA THR A 52 -10.15 -23.07 27.40
C THR A 52 -11.32 -22.50 26.62
N GLN A 53 -12.45 -22.34 27.28
CA GLN A 53 -13.64 -21.62 26.81
C GLN A 53 -13.26 -20.13 26.58
N TYR A 54 -12.54 -19.84 25.49
CA TYR A 54 -12.37 -18.50 25.00
C TYR A 54 -13.39 -18.24 23.91
N ILE A 55 -14.13 -17.15 24.09
CA ILE A 55 -15.07 -16.55 23.15
C ILE A 55 -14.55 -16.76 21.72
N ASN A 56 -15.36 -17.44 20.91
CA ASN A 56 -15.11 -17.83 19.51
C ASN A 56 -14.74 -16.66 18.62
N SER A 57 -13.53 -16.16 18.69
CA SER A 57 -12.94 -15.39 17.61
C SER A 57 -12.19 -16.36 16.69
N GLU A 58 -12.89 -16.86 15.68
CA GLU A 58 -12.23 -17.63 14.63
C GLU A 58 -11.05 -16.82 14.06
N PRO A 59 -9.89 -17.46 13.85
CA PRO A 59 -8.74 -16.76 13.31
C PRO A 59 -9.06 -16.24 11.91
N PRO A 60 -8.67 -14.99 11.57
CA PRO A 60 -8.98 -14.39 10.28
C PRO A 60 -8.49 -15.28 9.14
N ARG A 61 -9.38 -15.58 8.22
CA ARG A 61 -9.13 -16.47 7.08
C ARG A 61 -8.19 -15.82 6.06
N LYS A 62 -7.99 -16.51 4.97
CA LYS A 62 -6.84 -16.44 4.05
C LYS A 62 -6.67 -15.13 3.27
N PHE A 63 -7.63 -14.20 3.27
CA PHE A 63 -7.66 -13.09 2.33
C PHE A 63 -7.87 -11.73 3.00
N THR A 64 -7.16 -10.72 2.51
CA THR A 64 -7.39 -9.30 2.85
C THR A 64 -7.44 -8.45 1.60
N TYR A 65 -8.26 -7.40 1.62
CA TYR A 65 -8.18 -6.31 0.65
C TYR A 65 -8.32 -4.97 1.37
N GLY A 66 -7.74 -3.94 0.79
CA GLY A 66 -7.79 -2.61 1.38
C GLY A 66 -7.75 -1.50 0.35
N ILE A 67 -8.27 -0.36 0.75
CA ILE A 67 -8.17 0.91 0.03
C ILE A 67 -7.40 1.87 0.92
N THR A 68 -6.40 2.52 0.36
CA THR A 68 -5.57 3.48 1.08
C THR A 68 -5.65 4.84 0.38
N ALA A 69 -5.68 5.91 1.15
CA ALA A 69 -5.63 7.29 0.66
C ALA A 69 -4.60 8.05 1.51
N ILE A 70 -3.45 8.36 0.92
CA ILE A 70 -2.33 9.03 1.56
C ILE A 70 -2.14 10.40 0.96
N GLY A 71 -2.08 11.43 1.80
CA GLY A 71 -1.52 12.73 1.47
C GLY A 71 -0.13 12.83 2.06
N GLY A 72 0.82 13.40 1.32
CA GLY A 72 2.19 13.48 1.80
C GLY A 72 3.00 14.57 1.12
N TYR A 73 4.26 14.65 1.52
CA TYR A 73 5.22 15.60 0.99
C TYR A 73 6.54 14.91 0.64
N ASN A 74 7.04 15.19 -0.54
CA ASN A 74 8.38 14.81 -0.96
C ASN A 74 9.37 15.86 -0.45
N PHE A 75 10.09 15.56 0.61
CA PHE A 75 11.10 16.44 1.20
C PHE A 75 12.38 16.47 0.36
N LEU A 76 12.70 15.34 -0.25
CA LEU A 76 13.86 15.12 -1.11
C LEU A 76 13.41 14.31 -2.34
N PRO A 77 14.16 14.33 -3.45
CA PRO A 77 13.84 13.49 -4.60
C PRO A 77 13.74 11.99 -4.26
N ASN A 78 14.48 11.56 -3.25
CA ASN A 78 14.56 10.16 -2.82
C ASN A 78 13.83 9.86 -1.50
N PHE A 79 13.16 10.86 -0.88
CA PHE A 79 12.45 10.66 0.38
C PHE A 79 11.13 11.41 0.45
N ALA A 80 10.08 10.69 0.81
CA ALA A 80 8.76 11.22 1.05
C ALA A 80 8.20 10.73 2.39
N LEU A 81 7.33 11.54 2.98
CA LEU A 81 6.57 11.17 4.16
C LEU A 81 5.11 11.46 3.92
N GLY A 82 4.27 10.47 4.13
CA GLY A 82 2.84 10.55 3.99
C GLY A 82 2.09 10.19 5.27
N ALA A 83 0.87 10.68 5.36
CA ALA A 83 -0.11 10.27 6.35
C ALA A 83 -1.49 10.18 5.69
N GLY A 84 -2.37 9.36 6.23
CA GLY A 84 -3.69 9.19 5.64
C GLY A 84 -4.49 8.08 6.27
N PHE A 85 -5.45 7.60 5.51
CA PHE A 85 -6.39 6.59 5.97
C PHE A 85 -6.26 5.33 5.13
N ARG A 86 -6.47 4.21 5.80
CA ARG A 86 -6.59 2.91 5.16
C ARG A 86 -7.81 2.20 5.69
N TYR A 87 -8.67 1.77 4.78
CA TYR A 87 -9.69 0.77 5.04
C TYR A 87 -9.11 -0.61 4.71
N SER A 88 -9.20 -1.55 5.63
CA SER A 88 -8.82 -2.94 5.42
C SER A 88 -9.99 -3.85 5.76
N PHE A 89 -10.37 -4.66 4.79
CA PHE A 89 -11.24 -5.80 5.03
C PHE A 89 -10.38 -7.04 5.19
N ILE A 90 -10.50 -7.70 6.33
CA ILE A 90 -9.91 -9.00 6.57
C ILE A 90 -11.07 -9.98 6.68
N GLN A 91 -10.98 -11.08 5.95
CA GLN A 91 -12.03 -12.09 5.89
C GLN A 91 -12.48 -12.48 7.31
N ASP A 92 -13.78 -12.70 7.51
CA ASP A 92 -14.52 -12.92 8.75
C ASP A 92 -15.01 -11.65 9.46
N ASN A 93 -15.42 -10.65 8.64
CA ASN A 93 -16.08 -9.39 9.05
C ASN A 93 -15.21 -8.39 9.81
N TYR A 94 -13.89 -8.43 9.66
CA TYR A 94 -13.05 -7.37 10.20
C TYR A 94 -13.01 -6.19 9.21
N HIS A 95 -13.80 -5.17 9.49
CA HIS A 95 -13.82 -3.89 8.77
C HIS A 95 -13.02 -2.87 9.59
N LEU A 96 -11.78 -2.64 9.21
CA LEU A 96 -10.85 -1.82 9.99
C LEU A 96 -10.50 -0.55 9.23
N ILE A 97 -10.63 0.59 9.89
CA ILE A 97 -10.17 1.87 9.39
C ILE A 97 -8.99 2.29 10.23
N TYR A 98 -7.88 2.55 9.59
CA TYR A 98 -6.64 2.98 10.22
C TYR A 98 -6.30 4.41 9.85
N LEU A 99 -5.84 5.18 10.84
CA LEU A 99 -4.97 6.32 10.61
C LEU A 99 -3.55 5.79 10.45
N MET A 100 -2.86 6.21 9.41
CA MET A 100 -1.53 5.66 9.12
C MET A 100 -0.50 6.71 8.75
N VAL A 101 0.75 6.35 8.93
CA VAL A 101 1.93 7.08 8.46
C VAL A 101 2.73 6.19 7.53
N GLN A 102 3.39 6.83 6.54
CA GLN A 102 4.07 6.13 5.45
C GLN A 102 5.34 6.88 5.03
N PRO A 103 6.50 6.61 5.63
CA PRO A 103 7.79 6.97 5.04
C PRO A 103 8.05 6.14 3.77
N LYS A 104 8.52 6.81 2.72
CA LYS A 104 8.81 6.24 1.41
C LYS A 104 10.21 6.65 0.97
N PHE A 105 11.03 5.67 0.66
CA PHE A 105 12.37 5.85 0.09
C PHE A 105 12.32 5.49 -1.39
N ILE A 106 12.81 6.38 -2.23
CA ILE A 106 12.78 6.27 -3.68
C ILE A 106 14.20 6.13 -4.18
N PHE A 107 14.47 5.04 -4.89
CA PHE A 107 15.76 4.77 -5.51
C PHE A 107 15.69 5.18 -6.97
N ASP A 108 16.74 5.82 -7.44
CA ASP A 108 16.85 6.30 -8.81
C ASP A 108 15.62 7.12 -9.23
N PRO A 109 15.44 8.33 -8.63
CA PRO A 109 14.28 9.15 -8.92
C PRO A 109 14.31 9.64 -10.37
N GLY A 110 13.44 9.08 -11.19
CA GLY A 110 13.28 9.36 -12.61
C GLY A 110 11.91 8.92 -13.09
N ASP A 111 11.76 8.69 -14.37
CA ASP A 111 10.51 8.23 -14.98
C ASP A 111 10.07 6.86 -14.46
N ARG A 112 11.04 6.01 -14.22
CA ARG A 112 10.87 4.70 -13.58
C ARG A 112 11.75 4.65 -12.35
N SER A 113 11.17 4.45 -11.21
CA SER A 113 11.91 4.37 -9.96
C SER A 113 11.40 3.24 -9.11
N PHE A 114 12.32 2.62 -8.40
CA PHE A 114 11.99 1.68 -7.34
C PHE A 114 11.74 2.42 -6.03
N TYR A 115 10.91 1.86 -5.19
CA TYR A 115 10.70 2.41 -3.86
C TYR A 115 10.53 1.33 -2.79
N ILE A 116 10.86 1.73 -1.57
CA ILE A 116 10.53 1.01 -0.35
C ILE A 116 9.64 1.93 0.48
N GLU A 117 8.52 1.41 0.94
CA GLU A 117 7.64 2.07 1.89
C GLU A 117 7.56 1.26 3.18
N LEU A 118 7.52 1.98 4.28
CA LEU A 118 7.13 1.44 5.58
C LEU A 118 5.76 1.99 5.93
N ASN A 119 4.93 1.16 6.52
CA ASN A 119 3.56 1.50 6.87
C ASN A 119 3.32 1.16 8.33
N TYR A 120 2.79 2.12 9.07
CA TYR A 120 2.27 1.89 10.42
C TYR A 120 0.92 2.58 10.54
N GLY A 121 -0.05 1.89 11.14
CA GLY A 121 -1.37 2.47 11.35
C GLY A 121 -2.04 1.96 12.61
N LYS A 122 -2.84 2.84 13.20
CA LYS A 122 -3.66 2.57 14.39
C LYS A 122 -5.14 2.70 14.03
N GLN A 123 -5.95 1.77 14.53
CA GLN A 123 -7.39 1.71 14.30
C GLN A 123 -8.10 2.97 14.82
N LEU A 124 -9.05 3.44 14.02
CA LEU A 124 -9.92 4.58 14.37
C LEU A 124 -11.35 4.17 14.68
N ASN A 125 -11.86 3.13 14.02
CA ASN A 125 -13.26 2.75 14.14
C ASN A 125 -13.47 1.70 15.23
N ASN A 126 -14.67 1.68 15.81
CA ASN A 126 -15.11 0.58 16.66
C ASN A 126 -15.52 -0.59 15.77
N ALA A 127 -14.73 -1.65 15.78
CA ALA A 127 -15.01 -2.90 15.07
C ALA A 127 -15.09 -4.06 16.07
N VAL A 128 -15.19 -5.27 15.56
CA VAL A 128 -15.21 -6.51 16.38
C VAL A 128 -13.98 -6.60 17.31
N VAL A 129 -12.87 -5.98 16.90
CA VAL A 129 -11.64 -5.86 17.69
C VAL A 129 -11.40 -4.37 17.97
N SER A 130 -11.08 -4.03 19.20
CA SER A 130 -10.62 -2.70 19.60
C SER A 130 -9.09 -2.65 19.57
N ASP A 131 -8.56 -1.45 19.32
CA ASP A 131 -7.12 -1.15 19.36
C ASP A 131 -6.28 -2.00 18.39
N ALA A 132 -6.81 -2.29 17.19
CA ALA A 132 -6.04 -2.95 16.17
C ALA A 132 -4.94 -2.00 15.64
N GLU A 133 -3.79 -2.57 15.40
CA GLU A 133 -2.64 -1.90 14.80
C GLU A 133 -2.18 -2.72 13.59
N PHE A 134 -1.64 -2.05 12.58
CA PHE A 134 -0.91 -2.74 11.53
C PHE A 134 0.44 -2.09 11.30
N TRP A 135 1.38 -2.90 10.90
CA TRP A 135 2.68 -2.47 10.41
C TRP A 135 3.09 -3.34 9.22
N GLY A 136 3.85 -2.77 8.34
CA GLY A 136 4.28 -3.50 7.15
C GLY A 136 5.24 -2.71 6.30
N GLY A 137 5.61 -3.30 5.18
CA GLY A 137 6.44 -2.68 4.17
C GLY A 137 5.94 -3.01 2.77
N ARG A 138 6.27 -2.17 1.82
CA ARG A 138 6.00 -2.38 0.40
C ARG A 138 7.27 -2.12 -0.40
N LEU A 139 7.57 -3.03 -1.32
CA LEU A 139 8.58 -2.87 -2.36
C LEU A 139 7.85 -2.71 -3.68
N GLY A 140 8.17 -1.68 -4.45
CA GLY A 140 7.47 -1.45 -5.69
C GLY A 140 8.24 -0.62 -6.70
N MET A 141 7.57 -0.47 -7.84
CA MET A 141 7.96 0.42 -8.92
C MET A 141 6.95 1.53 -9.08
N GLN A 142 7.45 2.70 -9.39
CA GLN A 142 6.66 3.85 -9.78
C GLN A 142 7.05 4.26 -11.20
N VAL A 143 6.05 4.47 -12.05
CA VAL A 143 6.21 4.92 -13.43
C VAL A 143 5.48 6.24 -13.60
N SER A 144 6.20 7.27 -14.02
CA SER A 144 5.65 8.60 -14.24
C SER A 144 5.15 8.75 -15.66
N TYR A 145 3.89 9.14 -15.85
CA TYR A 145 3.27 9.41 -17.14
C TYR A 145 3.28 10.89 -17.50
N SER A 146 3.36 11.72 -16.48
CA SER A 146 3.43 13.17 -16.64
C SER A 146 4.06 13.80 -15.42
N LYS A 147 4.34 15.11 -15.49
CA LYS A 147 4.85 15.89 -14.35
C LYS A 147 3.97 15.81 -13.10
N ARG A 148 2.71 15.38 -13.24
CA ARG A 148 1.73 15.32 -12.14
C ARG A 148 1.19 13.94 -11.81
N LEU A 149 1.41 12.97 -12.67
CA LEU A 149 0.76 11.67 -12.53
C LEU A 149 1.77 10.54 -12.65
N SER A 150 1.78 9.68 -11.64
CA SER A 150 2.55 8.43 -11.66
C SER A 150 1.65 7.26 -11.27
N GLN A 151 1.92 6.10 -11.80
CA GLN A 151 1.36 4.83 -11.36
C GLN A 151 2.37 4.08 -10.49
N GLU A 152 1.86 3.37 -9.51
CA GLU A 152 2.68 2.59 -8.60
C GLU A 152 2.14 1.16 -8.52
N GLY A 153 3.05 0.21 -8.53
CA GLY A 153 2.73 -1.19 -8.30
C GLY A 153 3.79 -1.83 -7.41
N GLY A 154 3.39 -2.74 -6.54
CA GLY A 154 4.34 -3.36 -5.64
C GLY A 154 3.82 -4.57 -4.91
N ILE A 155 4.75 -5.25 -4.24
CA ILE A 155 4.47 -6.34 -3.32
C ILE A 155 4.53 -5.78 -1.90
N PHE A 156 3.53 -6.08 -1.09
CA PHE A 156 3.55 -5.71 0.32
C PHE A 156 3.62 -6.93 1.23
N LEU A 157 4.19 -6.68 2.41
CA LEU A 157 4.19 -7.57 3.55
C LEU A 157 3.65 -6.79 4.74
N GLU A 158 2.64 -7.30 5.42
CA GLU A 158 2.03 -6.60 6.55
C GLU A 158 1.51 -7.55 7.62
N SER A 159 1.56 -7.09 8.85
CA SER A 159 0.99 -7.76 10.01
C SER A 159 -0.08 -6.88 10.64
N HIS A 160 -1.22 -7.47 10.97
CA HIS A 160 -2.29 -6.81 11.71
C HIS A 160 -2.39 -7.41 13.10
N LYS A 161 -2.22 -6.59 14.13
CA LYS A 161 -2.44 -6.98 15.52
C LYS A 161 -3.94 -6.88 15.83
N LEU A 162 -4.59 -8.01 15.97
CA LEU A 162 -6.02 -8.13 16.20
C LEU A 162 -6.25 -8.82 17.55
N GLY A 163 -6.23 -8.05 18.65
CA GLY A 163 -6.27 -8.61 19.99
C GLY A 163 -5.10 -9.57 20.26
N ASN A 164 -5.40 -10.85 20.45
CA ASN A 164 -4.38 -11.90 20.70
C ASN A 164 -3.81 -12.53 19.40
N SER A 165 -4.31 -12.14 18.24
CA SER A 165 -3.91 -12.69 16.95
C SER A 165 -3.10 -11.66 16.16
N SER A 166 -2.09 -12.11 15.45
CA SER A 166 -1.26 -11.26 14.58
C SER A 166 -1.08 -11.90 13.21
N PRO A 167 -2.16 -11.92 12.38
CA PRO A 167 -2.07 -12.46 11.04
C PRO A 167 -1.08 -11.66 10.18
N PHE A 168 -0.31 -12.39 9.39
CA PHE A 168 0.68 -11.85 8.48
C PHE A 168 0.23 -12.08 7.03
N PHE A 169 0.22 -11.01 6.24
CA PHE A 169 -0.23 -11.04 4.85
C PHE A 169 0.89 -10.65 3.89
N VAL A 170 0.89 -11.30 2.74
CA VAL A 170 1.64 -10.90 1.55
C VAL A 170 0.65 -10.59 0.44
N GLY A 171 0.93 -9.60 -0.37
CA GLY A 171 0.01 -9.24 -1.43
C GLY A 171 0.57 -8.28 -2.45
N LEU A 172 -0.31 -7.87 -3.35
CA LEU A 172 -0.05 -6.91 -4.39
C LEU A 172 -0.78 -5.60 -4.08
N SER A 173 -0.11 -4.50 -4.36
CA SER A 173 -0.69 -3.16 -4.31
C SER A 173 -0.60 -2.48 -5.66
N TYR A 174 -1.59 -1.65 -5.95
CA TYR A 174 -1.62 -0.76 -7.10
C TYR A 174 -2.16 0.58 -6.69
N GLY A 175 -1.53 1.65 -7.13
CA GLY A 175 -1.91 3.02 -6.80
C GLY A 175 -1.58 4.02 -7.89
N VAL A 176 -2.10 5.21 -7.70
CA VAL A 176 -1.82 6.36 -8.56
C VAL A 176 -1.36 7.51 -7.67
N THR A 177 -0.24 8.12 -8.00
CA THR A 177 0.25 9.30 -7.27
C THR A 177 0.02 10.54 -8.10
N ILE A 178 -0.66 11.52 -7.51
CA ILE A 178 -0.95 12.83 -8.09
C ILE A 178 -0.10 13.86 -7.36
N PHE A 179 0.75 14.58 -8.08
CA PHE A 179 1.62 15.62 -7.53
C PHE A 179 1.01 17.02 -7.73
N SER A 180 1.16 17.87 -6.72
CA SER A 180 0.64 19.23 -6.75
C SER A 180 1.47 20.16 -7.64
N ASN A 181 2.77 19.96 -7.76
CA ASN A 181 3.68 20.85 -8.46
C ASN A 181 3.79 20.61 -9.96
N LYS A 182 3.68 21.70 -10.73
CA LYS A 182 3.84 21.71 -12.17
C LYS A 182 5.31 21.84 -12.63
N ASN A 183 6.17 22.39 -11.81
CA ASN A 183 7.37 23.03 -12.27
C ASN A 183 8.59 22.61 -11.45
N TYR A 184 9.04 21.41 -11.65
CA TYR A 184 10.41 21.09 -11.29
C TYR A 184 11.06 20.32 -12.43
N THR A 185 11.45 21.02 -13.44
CA THR A 185 12.54 20.61 -14.30
C THR A 185 13.80 20.95 -13.52
N GLY A 186 14.38 19.99 -12.83
CA GLY A 186 15.61 20.19 -12.05
C GLY A 186 16.87 20.25 -12.91
N TYR A 187 16.72 20.46 -14.21
CA TYR A 187 17.79 20.79 -15.13
C TYR A 187 17.30 21.94 -15.99
N GLY A 188 17.98 23.07 -15.86
CA GLY A 188 17.72 24.24 -16.67
C GLY A 188 17.86 23.87 -18.14
N GLU A 189 16.83 24.17 -18.90
CA GLU A 189 17.01 24.50 -20.30
C GLU A 189 17.59 25.91 -20.32
N ASP A 190 18.90 26.03 -20.58
CA ASP A 190 19.53 27.22 -21.14
C ASP A 190 19.23 27.31 -22.64
#